data_76d1a5ab7fdc050cb814991258ce05c6
#
_entry.id   76d1a5ab7fdc050cb814991258ce05c6
#
_cell.length_a   1.000
_cell.length_b   1.000
_cell.length_c   1.000
_cell.angle_alpha   90.00
_cell.angle_beta   90.00
_cell.angle_gamma   90.00
#
_symmetry.space_group_name_H-M   'P 1'
#
loop_
_entity.id
_entity.type
_entity.pdbx_description
1 polymer ?
#
loop_
_entity_poly.entity_id
_entity_poly.type
_entity_poly.pdbx_seq_one_letter_code
_entity_poly.pdbx_strand_id
1 'polypeptide(L)'
;MNTIVAKKYTKALVSALKDSEIKEAVDLLGRIAKGFEDAQFYGVIDSPFVLKSKRLELVLEIFGLDSVKDKKLVNFLKLLNEKNRLCEIPSIYNELNRYIRAKNNEYELIVQSNFALDSKDLESIKQKLEQRLKVKLYVSQKKSNIEGIKLFVDGMGVESAFLKQSLTNGIKSHILKAFN
;
A
#
# COMPACT_ATOMS: atom_id res chain seq x y z
N MET A 1 -5.13 -1.97 -12.13
CA MET A 1 -4.65 -2.76 -10.97
C MET A 1 -5.83 -3.30 -10.19
N ASN A 2 -5.88 -4.59 -9.98
CA ASN A 2 -7.06 -5.23 -9.37
C ASN A 2 -6.88 -5.38 -7.85
N THR A 3 -7.25 -4.35 -7.09
CA THR A 3 -7.13 -4.29 -5.62
C THR A 3 -7.80 -5.50 -4.92
N ILE A 4 -8.88 -6.04 -5.49
CA ILE A 4 -9.60 -7.20 -4.93
C ILE A 4 -8.73 -8.46 -5.02
N VAL A 5 -8.02 -8.62 -6.13
CA VAL A 5 -7.10 -9.75 -6.34
C VAL A 5 -5.93 -9.67 -5.37
N ALA A 6 -5.29 -8.51 -5.26
CA ALA A 6 -4.19 -8.28 -4.32
C ALA A 6 -4.60 -8.60 -2.87
N LYS A 7 -5.77 -8.13 -2.43
CA LYS A 7 -6.32 -8.45 -1.09
C LYS A 7 -6.48 -9.95 -0.84
N LYS A 8 -7.01 -10.70 -1.82
CA LYS A 8 -7.19 -12.15 -1.70
C LYS A 8 -5.86 -12.88 -1.55
N TYR A 9 -4.86 -12.52 -2.39
CA TYR A 9 -3.54 -13.14 -2.32
C TYR A 9 -2.78 -12.76 -1.05
N THR A 10 -2.86 -11.51 -0.61
CA THR A 10 -2.28 -11.06 0.66
C THR A 10 -2.88 -11.83 1.84
N LYS A 11 -4.22 -11.96 1.90
CA LYS A 11 -4.89 -12.71 2.95
C LYS A 11 -4.44 -14.18 2.98
N ALA A 12 -4.35 -14.82 1.81
CA ALA A 12 -3.89 -16.20 1.70
C ALA A 12 -2.42 -16.35 2.15
N LEU A 13 -1.55 -15.43 1.73
CA LEU A 13 -0.14 -15.43 2.10
C LEU A 13 0.05 -15.28 3.61
N VAL A 14 -0.62 -14.28 4.21
CA VAL A 14 -0.55 -14.04 5.67
C VAL A 14 -1.08 -15.22 6.47
N SER A 15 -2.14 -15.91 5.99
CA SER A 15 -2.67 -17.11 6.67
C SER A 15 -1.72 -18.31 6.61
N ALA A 16 -0.82 -18.36 5.63
CA ALA A 16 0.15 -19.44 5.45
C ALA A 16 1.49 -19.19 6.16
N LEU A 17 1.79 -17.93 6.51
CA LEU A 17 3.05 -17.51 7.12
C LEU A 17 2.91 -17.32 8.64
N LYS A 18 4.02 -17.55 9.35
CA LYS A 18 4.18 -17.13 10.75
C LYS A 18 4.57 -15.64 10.79
N ASP A 19 4.37 -15.00 11.94
CA ASP A 19 4.69 -13.58 12.12
C ASP A 19 6.17 -13.22 11.79
N SER A 20 7.11 -14.10 12.09
CA SER A 20 8.51 -13.96 11.72
C SER A 20 8.74 -14.01 10.19
N GLU A 21 8.04 -14.93 9.53
CA GLU A 21 8.14 -15.14 8.07
C GLU A 21 7.48 -14.00 7.27
N ILE A 22 6.55 -13.26 7.89
CA ILE A 22 5.88 -12.12 7.22
C ILE A 22 6.89 -11.01 6.89
N LYS A 23 7.86 -10.74 7.78
CA LYS A 23 8.90 -9.73 7.52
C LYS A 23 9.75 -10.11 6.31
N GLU A 24 10.19 -11.36 6.24
CA GLU A 24 10.95 -11.90 5.11
C GLU A 24 10.14 -11.81 3.80
N ALA A 25 8.84 -12.12 3.87
CA ALA A 25 7.93 -11.98 2.73
C ALA A 25 7.80 -10.53 2.25
N VAL A 26 7.74 -9.55 3.15
CA VAL A 26 7.72 -8.13 2.81
C VAL A 26 8.99 -7.70 2.11
N ASP A 27 10.14 -8.07 2.67
CA ASP A 27 11.44 -7.69 2.12
C ASP A 27 11.64 -8.30 0.73
N LEU A 28 11.26 -9.56 0.56
CA LEU A 28 11.34 -10.23 -0.74
C LEU A 28 10.38 -9.62 -1.76
N LEU A 29 9.08 -9.54 -1.43
CA LEU A 29 8.09 -8.98 -2.35
C LEU A 29 8.38 -7.51 -2.65
N GLY A 30 8.99 -6.77 -1.72
CA GLY A 30 9.45 -5.40 -1.93
C GLY A 30 10.59 -5.31 -2.96
N ARG A 31 11.58 -6.21 -2.88
CA ARG A 31 12.65 -6.30 -3.88
C ARG A 31 12.10 -6.65 -5.25
N ILE A 32 11.19 -7.64 -5.33
CA ILE A 32 10.56 -8.02 -6.59
C ILE A 32 9.70 -6.86 -7.14
N ALA A 33 8.89 -6.21 -6.28
CA ALA A 33 8.06 -5.07 -6.69
C ALA A 33 8.89 -3.92 -7.27
N LYS A 34 10.07 -3.66 -6.69
CA LYS A 34 11.03 -2.69 -7.23
C LYS A 34 11.60 -3.13 -8.58
N GLY A 35 11.82 -4.43 -8.78
CA GLY A 35 12.22 -4.97 -10.08
C GLY A 35 11.21 -4.66 -11.20
N PHE A 36 9.92 -4.58 -10.88
CA PHE A 36 8.88 -4.19 -11.84
C PHE A 36 8.91 -2.72 -12.29
N GLU A 37 9.74 -1.86 -11.66
CA GLU A 37 10.02 -0.51 -12.15
C GLU A 37 10.91 -0.53 -13.41
N ASP A 38 11.67 -1.62 -13.61
CA ASP A 38 12.44 -1.85 -14.84
C ASP A 38 11.51 -2.34 -15.96
N ALA A 39 11.47 -1.58 -17.07
CA ALA A 39 10.62 -1.86 -18.20
C ALA A 39 10.98 -3.18 -18.92
N GLN A 40 12.25 -3.60 -18.91
CA GLN A 40 12.70 -4.83 -19.54
C GLN A 40 12.24 -6.03 -18.71
N PHE A 41 12.44 -5.99 -17.38
CA PHE A 41 11.95 -7.02 -16.48
C PHE A 41 10.43 -7.16 -16.58
N TYR A 42 9.68 -6.04 -16.49
CA TYR A 42 8.23 -6.03 -16.66
C TYR A 42 7.83 -6.66 -17.99
N GLY A 43 8.46 -6.26 -19.10
CA GLY A 43 8.14 -6.76 -20.44
C GLY A 43 8.35 -8.26 -20.58
N VAL A 44 9.38 -8.84 -19.96
CA VAL A 44 9.63 -10.29 -19.97
C VAL A 44 8.57 -11.04 -19.16
N ILE A 45 8.23 -10.53 -17.96
CA ILE A 45 7.26 -11.19 -17.08
C ILE A 45 5.83 -11.12 -17.64
N ASP A 46 5.45 -10.02 -18.29
CA ASP A 46 4.11 -9.82 -18.87
C ASP A 46 3.95 -10.47 -20.24
N SER A 47 5.05 -10.77 -20.92
CA SER A 47 5.04 -11.29 -22.29
C SER A 47 4.35 -12.66 -22.41
N PRO A 48 3.32 -12.81 -23.23
CA PRO A 48 2.67 -14.11 -23.46
C PRO A 48 3.55 -15.12 -24.20
N PHE A 49 4.62 -14.64 -24.85
CA PHE A 49 5.55 -15.48 -25.63
C PHE A 49 6.61 -16.16 -24.77
N VAL A 50 6.83 -15.69 -23.55
CA VAL A 50 7.78 -16.31 -22.61
C VAL A 50 7.10 -17.44 -21.85
N LEU A 51 7.70 -18.62 -21.85
CA LEU A 51 7.19 -19.78 -21.13
C LEU A 51 7.08 -19.49 -19.61
N LYS A 52 6.00 -19.97 -19.00
CA LYS A 52 5.77 -19.80 -17.55
C LYS A 52 6.95 -20.30 -16.70
N SER A 53 7.54 -21.45 -17.08
CA SER A 53 8.72 -21.99 -16.40
C SER A 53 9.89 -21.00 -16.41
N LYS A 54 10.16 -20.37 -17.56
CA LYS A 54 11.25 -19.41 -17.72
C LYS A 54 11.01 -18.11 -16.97
N ARG A 55 9.76 -17.63 -16.92
CA ARG A 55 9.42 -16.44 -16.10
C ARG A 55 9.69 -16.69 -14.61
N LEU A 56 9.26 -17.87 -14.12
CA LEU A 56 9.50 -18.22 -12.71
C LEU A 56 10.98 -18.41 -12.41
N GLU A 57 11.71 -19.13 -13.29
CA GLU A 57 13.15 -19.35 -13.18
C GLU A 57 13.89 -18.01 -13.10
N LEU A 58 13.57 -17.06 -13.97
CA LEU A 58 14.13 -15.71 -13.99
C LEU A 58 13.89 -14.98 -12.66
N VAL A 59 12.65 -15.04 -12.13
CA VAL A 59 12.34 -14.39 -10.83
C VAL A 59 13.14 -15.03 -9.70
N LEU A 60 13.22 -16.36 -9.64
CA LEU A 60 13.95 -17.07 -8.59
C LEU A 60 15.44 -16.77 -8.64
N GLU A 61 16.03 -16.73 -9.84
CA GLU A 61 17.45 -16.48 -10.06
C GLU A 61 17.84 -15.02 -9.72
N ILE A 62 17.11 -14.03 -10.27
CA ILE A 62 17.41 -12.61 -10.04
C ILE A 62 17.32 -12.25 -8.55
N PHE A 63 16.34 -12.78 -7.84
CA PHE A 63 16.12 -12.43 -6.43
C PHE A 63 16.78 -13.42 -5.45
N GLY A 64 17.53 -14.40 -5.97
CA GLY A 64 18.34 -15.32 -5.16
C GLY A 64 17.49 -16.22 -4.23
N LEU A 65 16.35 -16.72 -4.73
CA LEU A 65 15.43 -17.53 -3.94
C LEU A 65 15.81 -19.01 -3.97
N ASP A 66 16.01 -19.56 -2.77
CA ASP A 66 16.27 -20.99 -2.60
C ASP A 66 14.94 -21.74 -2.38
N SER A 67 14.66 -22.72 -3.24
CA SER A 67 13.45 -23.55 -3.17
C SER A 67 13.34 -24.34 -1.88
N VAL A 68 14.42 -24.56 -1.15
CA VAL A 68 14.43 -25.30 0.12
C VAL A 68 14.19 -24.37 1.31
N LYS A 69 14.94 -23.26 1.35
CA LYS A 69 14.85 -22.28 2.46
C LYS A 69 13.57 -21.45 2.39
N ASP A 70 13.21 -20.98 1.19
CA ASP A 70 12.08 -20.08 0.96
C ASP A 70 10.84 -20.80 0.45
N LYS A 71 10.65 -22.08 0.80
CA LYS A 71 9.63 -22.98 0.23
C LYS A 71 8.24 -22.37 0.13
N LYS A 72 7.78 -21.67 1.16
CA LYS A 72 6.43 -21.06 1.17
C LYS A 72 6.33 -19.91 0.17
N LEU A 73 7.35 -19.04 0.12
CA LEU A 73 7.39 -17.91 -0.78
C LEU A 73 7.57 -18.35 -2.23
N VAL A 74 8.43 -19.33 -2.47
CA VAL A 74 8.58 -19.95 -3.80
C VAL A 74 7.27 -20.58 -4.26
N ASN A 75 6.54 -21.30 -3.40
CA ASN A 75 5.24 -21.87 -3.74
C ASN A 75 4.21 -20.78 -4.03
N PHE A 76 4.26 -19.67 -3.30
CA PHE A 76 3.41 -18.51 -3.58
C PHE A 76 3.70 -17.90 -4.95
N LEU A 77 4.97 -17.72 -5.30
CA LEU A 77 5.37 -17.24 -6.64
C LEU A 77 4.98 -18.22 -7.74
N LYS A 78 5.12 -19.54 -7.51
CA LYS A 78 4.63 -20.58 -8.44
C LYS A 78 3.13 -20.44 -8.70
N LEU A 79 2.34 -20.26 -7.63
CA LEU A 79 0.89 -20.07 -7.74
C LEU A 79 0.54 -18.81 -8.55
N LEU A 80 1.23 -17.68 -8.30
CA LEU A 80 1.03 -16.45 -9.06
C LEU A 80 1.37 -16.65 -10.54
N ASN A 81 2.48 -17.34 -10.82
CA ASN A 81 2.92 -17.64 -12.19
C ASN A 81 1.94 -18.55 -12.93
N GLU A 82 1.43 -19.61 -12.29
CA GLU A 82 0.40 -20.48 -12.87
C GLU A 82 -0.87 -19.71 -13.25
N LYS A 83 -1.26 -18.76 -12.45
CA LYS A 83 -2.43 -17.90 -12.67
C LYS A 83 -2.15 -16.70 -13.56
N ASN A 84 -0.95 -16.54 -14.13
CA ASN A 84 -0.49 -15.36 -14.89
C ASN A 84 -0.67 -14.05 -14.10
N ARG A 85 -0.26 -14.04 -12.83
CA ARG A 85 -0.45 -12.92 -11.91
C ARG A 85 0.84 -12.44 -11.24
N LEU A 86 1.99 -12.74 -11.82
CA LEU A 86 3.28 -12.20 -11.33
C LEU A 86 3.30 -10.68 -11.38
N CYS A 87 2.71 -10.06 -12.40
CA CYS A 87 2.60 -8.60 -12.52
C CYS A 87 1.74 -7.94 -11.42
N GLU A 88 1.00 -8.71 -10.63
CA GLU A 88 0.25 -8.21 -9.46
C GLU A 88 1.12 -8.12 -8.19
N ILE A 89 2.38 -8.58 -8.22
CA ILE A 89 3.28 -8.54 -7.06
C ILE A 89 3.41 -7.14 -6.45
N PRO A 90 3.57 -6.04 -7.21
CA PRO A 90 3.61 -4.70 -6.63
C PRO A 90 2.32 -4.35 -5.87
N SER A 91 1.16 -4.75 -6.37
CA SER A 91 -0.13 -4.53 -5.70
C SER A 91 -0.27 -5.37 -4.43
N ILE A 92 0.20 -6.62 -4.47
CA ILE A 92 0.22 -7.54 -3.33
C ILE A 92 1.17 -7.02 -2.24
N TYR A 93 2.34 -6.52 -2.61
CA TYR A 93 3.30 -5.89 -1.70
C TYR A 93 2.70 -4.68 -0.98
N ASN A 94 2.04 -3.79 -1.72
CA ASN A 94 1.38 -2.62 -1.14
C ASN A 94 0.27 -3.03 -0.15
N GLU A 95 -0.52 -4.06 -0.49
CA GLU A 95 -1.59 -4.56 0.38
C GLU A 95 -1.02 -5.29 1.61
N LEU A 96 0.10 -5.99 1.47
CA LEU A 96 0.80 -6.64 2.58
C LEU A 96 1.35 -5.61 3.57
N ASN A 97 1.96 -4.53 3.07
CA ASN A 97 2.40 -3.41 3.92
C ASN A 97 1.23 -2.77 4.65
N ARG A 98 0.10 -2.56 3.96
CA ARG A 98 -1.12 -2.04 4.58
C ARG A 98 -1.62 -2.95 5.70
N TYR A 99 -1.63 -4.26 5.48
CA TYR A 99 -1.99 -5.24 6.49
C TYR A 99 -1.10 -5.16 7.74
N ILE A 100 0.23 -5.07 7.55
CA ILE A 100 1.18 -5.00 8.68
C ILE A 100 1.00 -3.70 9.46
N ARG A 101 0.88 -2.57 8.77
CA ARG A 101 0.60 -1.28 9.41
C ARG A 101 -0.69 -1.34 10.23
N ALA A 102 -1.77 -1.89 9.66
CA ALA A 102 -3.03 -2.06 10.37
C ALA A 102 -2.90 -2.96 11.61
N LYS A 103 -2.09 -4.04 11.55
CA LYS A 103 -1.79 -4.90 12.69
C LYS A 103 -1.07 -4.14 13.82
N ASN A 104 -0.27 -3.14 13.47
CA ASN A 104 0.43 -2.26 14.42
C ASN A 104 -0.40 -1.03 14.84
N ASN A 105 -1.67 -0.94 14.43
CA ASN A 105 -2.49 0.26 14.58
C ASN A 105 -1.86 1.52 13.96
N GLU A 106 -1.18 1.35 12.83
CA GLU A 106 -0.54 2.41 12.07
C GLU A 106 -1.26 2.57 10.73
N TYR A 107 -1.65 3.78 10.36
CA TYR A 107 -2.41 4.05 9.14
C TYR A 107 -1.84 5.26 8.41
N GLU A 108 -2.12 5.36 7.12
CA GLU A 108 -1.74 6.52 6.32
C GLU A 108 -2.90 7.52 6.27
N LEU A 109 -2.64 8.75 6.73
CA LEU A 109 -3.53 9.89 6.55
C LEU A 109 -3.16 10.59 5.23
N ILE A 110 -3.98 10.43 4.23
CA ILE A 110 -3.82 11.07 2.94
C ILE A 110 -4.58 12.41 2.97
N VAL A 111 -3.85 13.50 2.82
CA VAL A 111 -4.38 14.86 2.73
C VAL A 111 -4.34 15.29 1.28
N GLN A 112 -5.51 15.51 0.67
CA GLN A 112 -5.64 15.97 -0.71
C GLN A 112 -6.11 17.43 -0.73
N SER A 113 -5.39 18.28 -1.45
CA SER A 113 -5.73 19.70 -1.62
C SER A 113 -5.15 20.24 -2.92
N ASN A 114 -5.68 21.36 -3.41
CA ASN A 114 -5.13 22.08 -4.55
C ASN A 114 -4.00 23.05 -4.16
N PHE A 115 -3.74 23.23 -2.88
CA PHE A 115 -2.66 24.05 -2.30
C PHE A 115 -1.83 23.24 -1.30
N ALA A 116 -0.62 23.70 -1.03
CA ALA A 116 0.23 23.12 0.00
C ALA A 116 -0.25 23.59 1.39
N LEU A 117 -0.45 22.62 2.30
CA LEU A 117 -0.71 22.90 3.71
C LEU A 117 0.62 23.07 4.44
N ASP A 118 0.64 23.96 5.42
CA ASP A 118 1.81 24.14 6.26
C ASP A 118 2.03 22.92 7.17
N SER A 119 3.29 22.63 7.47
CA SER A 119 3.68 21.50 8.31
C SER A 119 3.01 21.54 9.69
N LYS A 120 2.79 22.75 10.25
CA LYS A 120 2.07 22.95 11.52
C LYS A 120 0.60 22.54 11.44
N ASP A 121 -0.06 22.88 10.34
CA ASP A 121 -1.47 22.54 10.15
C ASP A 121 -1.62 21.02 9.94
N LEU A 122 -0.72 20.38 9.16
CA LEU A 122 -0.69 18.93 8.96
C LEU A 122 -0.47 18.18 10.29
N GLU A 123 0.46 18.63 11.12
CA GLU A 123 0.73 18.01 12.42
C GLU A 123 -0.45 18.19 13.39
N SER A 124 -1.10 19.36 13.40
CA SER A 124 -2.31 19.59 14.20
C SER A 124 -3.47 18.68 13.81
N ILE A 125 -3.70 18.49 12.50
CA ILE A 125 -4.72 17.58 11.98
C ILE A 125 -4.39 16.14 12.38
N LYS A 126 -3.13 15.72 12.21
CA LYS A 126 -2.66 14.39 12.59
C LYS A 126 -2.91 14.10 14.06
N GLN A 127 -2.42 14.96 14.98
CA GLN A 127 -2.54 14.76 16.42
C GLN A 127 -3.99 14.61 16.87
N LYS A 128 -4.90 15.42 16.34
CA LYS A 128 -6.33 15.34 16.68
C LYS A 128 -6.96 14.04 16.20
N LEU A 129 -6.62 13.62 14.98
CA LEU A 129 -7.11 12.34 14.44
C LEU A 129 -6.52 11.14 15.18
N GLU A 130 -5.24 11.17 15.56
CA GLU A 130 -4.61 10.13 16.36
C GLU A 130 -5.28 9.97 17.73
N GLN A 131 -5.57 11.08 18.41
CA GLN A 131 -6.27 11.06 19.70
C GLN A 131 -7.68 10.50 19.58
N ARG A 132 -8.42 10.90 18.53
CA ARG A 132 -9.80 10.45 18.32
C ARG A 132 -9.89 8.98 17.91
N LEU A 133 -9.01 8.55 17.00
CA LEU A 133 -9.02 7.20 16.42
C LEU A 133 -8.19 6.21 17.27
N LYS A 134 -7.37 6.70 18.21
CA LYS A 134 -6.45 5.91 19.05
C LYS A 134 -5.48 5.06 18.21
N VAL A 135 -4.97 5.63 17.13
CA VAL A 135 -4.04 5.00 16.19
C VAL A 135 -2.90 5.95 15.89
N LYS A 136 -1.80 5.41 15.34
CA LYS A 136 -0.71 6.24 14.79
C LYS A 136 -0.98 6.56 13.32
N LEU A 137 -0.74 7.80 12.93
CA LEU A 137 -0.96 8.27 11.56
C LEU A 137 0.34 8.76 10.92
N TYR A 138 0.59 8.33 9.70
CA TYR A 138 1.62 8.88 8.82
C TYR A 138 0.96 9.78 7.79
N VAL A 139 1.33 11.06 7.78
CA VAL A 139 0.71 12.04 6.88
C VAL A 139 1.40 12.02 5.53
N SER A 140 0.61 11.88 4.47
CA SER A 140 1.03 12.11 3.09
C SER A 140 0.14 13.17 2.45
N GLN A 141 0.75 14.18 1.81
CA GLN A 141 0.03 15.20 1.07
C GLN A 141 0.05 14.88 -0.41
N LYS A 142 -1.13 14.88 -1.05
CA LYS A 142 -1.29 14.68 -2.48
C LYS A 142 -1.97 15.90 -3.11
N LYS A 143 -1.37 16.44 -4.17
CA LYS A 143 -1.99 17.49 -4.94
C LYS A 143 -3.25 16.97 -5.66
N SER A 144 -4.34 17.71 -5.55
CA SER A 144 -5.63 17.37 -6.16
C SER A 144 -6.27 18.64 -6.71
N ASN A 145 -7.16 18.48 -7.69
CA ASN A 145 -7.94 19.62 -8.25
C ASN A 145 -9.18 19.97 -7.40
N ILE A 146 -9.28 19.43 -6.19
CA ILE A 146 -10.41 19.68 -5.29
C ILE A 146 -10.26 21.08 -4.69
N GLU A 147 -11.26 21.93 -4.84
CA GLU A 147 -11.32 23.21 -4.15
C GLU A 147 -11.65 23.02 -2.66
N GLY A 148 -10.61 22.73 -1.88
CA GLY A 148 -10.74 22.45 -0.45
C GLY A 148 -9.69 21.43 0.04
N ILE A 149 -9.99 20.82 1.16
CA ILE A 149 -9.16 19.78 1.79
C ILE A 149 -10.00 18.52 1.92
N LYS A 150 -9.47 17.41 1.42
CA LYS A 150 -10.02 16.07 1.63
C LYS A 150 -9.05 15.25 2.45
N LEU A 151 -9.53 14.70 3.55
CA LEU A 151 -8.81 13.84 4.46
C LEU A 151 -9.31 12.41 4.29
N PHE A 152 -8.40 11.48 4.17
CA PHE A 152 -8.72 10.06 4.03
C PHE A 152 -7.72 9.23 4.83
N VAL A 153 -8.23 8.39 5.75
CA VAL A 153 -7.39 7.42 6.48
C VAL A 153 -7.47 6.08 5.77
N ASP A 154 -6.37 5.73 5.10
CA ASP A 154 -6.30 4.52 4.29
C ASP A 154 -6.43 3.26 5.15
N GLY A 155 -7.35 2.36 4.76
CA GLY A 155 -7.61 1.11 5.47
C GLY A 155 -8.65 1.20 6.60
N MET A 156 -9.05 2.40 7.06
CA MET A 156 -10.07 2.57 8.10
C MET A 156 -11.43 3.00 7.56
N GLY A 157 -11.51 3.41 6.28
CA GLY A 157 -12.75 3.93 5.71
C GLY A 157 -13.19 5.29 6.28
N VAL A 158 -12.30 5.98 6.98
CA VAL A 158 -12.56 7.33 7.51
C VAL A 158 -12.24 8.34 6.42
N GLU A 159 -13.24 9.09 6.02
CA GLU A 159 -13.14 10.14 5.00
C GLU A 159 -13.82 11.41 5.49
N SER A 160 -13.19 12.56 5.27
CA SER A 160 -13.75 13.87 5.57
C SER A 160 -13.34 14.84 4.46
N ALA A 161 -14.29 15.63 3.96
CA ALA A 161 -14.04 16.61 2.93
C ALA A 161 -14.53 18.00 3.38
N PHE A 162 -13.69 19.00 3.22
CA PHE A 162 -13.96 20.40 3.52
C PHE A 162 -13.83 21.21 2.21
N LEU A 163 -14.96 21.52 1.59
CA LEU A 163 -15.02 22.27 0.32
C LEU A 163 -14.97 23.77 0.56
N LYS A 164 -14.42 24.53 -0.41
CA LYS A 164 -14.20 25.99 -0.34
C LYS A 164 -15.47 26.79 -0.02
N GLN A 165 -16.65 26.33 -0.46
CA GLN A 165 -17.92 27.01 -0.18
C GLN A 165 -18.30 27.04 1.33
N SER A 166 -17.73 26.14 2.15
CA SER A 166 -17.91 26.12 3.59
C SER A 166 -16.74 26.82 4.35
N LEU A 167 -15.74 27.31 3.63
CA LEU A 167 -14.46 27.75 4.20
C LEU A 167 -14.26 29.25 4.29
N THR A 168 -15.21 30.07 3.85
CA THR A 168 -15.08 31.53 3.81
C THR A 168 -14.96 32.19 5.19
N ASN A 169 -15.27 31.49 6.30
CA ASN A 169 -15.18 32.05 7.65
C ASN A 169 -14.52 31.11 8.66
N GLY A 170 -13.32 30.60 8.35
CA GLY A 170 -12.49 29.98 9.36
C GLY A 170 -12.23 28.48 9.20
N ILE A 171 -11.43 28.13 8.20
CA ILE A 171 -10.92 26.77 8.00
C ILE A 171 -10.41 26.16 9.30
N LYS A 172 -9.68 26.91 10.10
CA LYS A 172 -9.15 26.43 11.40
C LYS A 172 -10.24 26.08 12.39
N SER A 173 -11.29 26.89 12.51
CA SER A 173 -12.34 26.68 13.52
C SER A 173 -13.32 25.56 13.13
N HIS A 174 -13.61 25.38 11.85
CA HIS A 174 -14.51 24.30 11.40
C HIS A 174 -13.87 22.92 11.45
N ILE A 175 -12.61 22.78 11.01
CA ILE A 175 -11.87 21.52 11.16
C ILE A 175 -11.75 21.16 12.65
N LEU A 176 -11.49 22.15 13.50
CA LEU A 176 -11.37 21.96 14.95
C LEU A 176 -12.72 21.62 15.63
N LYS A 177 -13.84 22.13 15.12
CA LYS A 177 -15.20 21.83 15.64
C LYS A 177 -15.78 20.52 15.10
N ALA A 178 -15.47 20.12 13.88
CA ALA A 178 -15.96 18.87 13.32
C ALA A 178 -15.33 17.63 13.99
N PHE A 179 -14.25 17.82 14.74
CA PHE A 179 -13.55 16.78 15.49
C PHE A 179 -13.69 16.90 17.02
N ASN A 180 -14.52 17.79 17.53
CA ASN A 180 -15.01 17.78 18.89
C ASN A 180 -16.36 17.05 18.93
#